data_3e726af5550bd7a688114b9f4114905d
#
_entry.id   3e726af5550bd7a688114b9f4114905d
#
_cell.length_a   1.000
_cell.length_b   1.000
_cell.length_c   1.000
_cell.angle_alpha   90.00
_cell.angle_beta   90.00
_cell.angle_gamma   90.00
#
_symmetry.space_group_name_H-M   'P 1'
#
loop_
_entity.id
_entity.type
_entity.pdbx_description
1 polymer ?
#
loop_
_entity_poly.entity_id
_entity_poly.type
_entity_poly.pdbx_seq_one_letter_code
_entity_poly.pdbx_strand_id
1 'polypeptide(L)'
;ATLKSSIFIRLMWLKYEWKSTSFWLLFPLLASFAAMQLLNLATDSAKVPVGIVIEKQSPLTEEIIQQLSSQQAIEVIELRENQALNMLEQHKLDSVFIFKRDYDEGIANEKRRIIEAYSSNRSYAYFSTVELIQSLVQQQATRGKLVNEAKQLLTDYNRLDLFDEKQLIEDSKNRQFEKDLIEIDYHIYNGTTMRNDVVPFITIWSFWTMFSMLATFFLFDWVVKERQQTVQIRWQFMRETFSNYALKQLFLYFVVLFMTDLLFMWVVGPMSLQLISSIFVYRIIVTSMAFFVAHLFKVTYFYYVTGLFITIVLAVLSGGFMPLDALTKHVNVITIVHFPYAFLQQHIPYGALIVV
;
A
#
# COMPACT_ATOMS: atom_id res chain seq x y z
N ALA A 1 -15.69 47.74 1.98
CA ALA A 1 -16.19 46.49 2.59
C ALA A 1 -15.06 45.84 3.37
N THR A 2 -15.28 45.65 4.66
CA THR A 2 -14.27 45.01 5.53
C THR A 2 -14.21 43.52 5.23
N LEU A 3 -13.07 42.88 5.48
CA LEU A 3 -12.87 41.43 5.33
C LEU A 3 -14.03 40.63 5.97
N LYS A 4 -14.56 41.16 7.10
CA LYS A 4 -15.72 40.57 7.81
C LYS A 4 -16.99 40.51 6.96
N SER A 5 -17.29 41.51 6.10
CA SER A 5 -18.53 41.45 5.30
C SER A 5 -18.47 40.43 4.17
N SER A 6 -17.32 40.29 3.49
CA SER A 6 -17.15 39.31 2.43
C SER A 6 -17.17 37.87 2.97
N ILE A 7 -16.57 37.62 4.14
CA ILE A 7 -16.61 36.33 4.83
C ILE A 7 -18.04 36.02 5.31
N PHE A 8 -18.74 37.02 5.85
CA PHE A 8 -20.11 36.81 6.34
C PHE A 8 -21.09 36.44 5.21
N ILE A 9 -20.98 37.09 4.04
CA ILE A 9 -21.78 36.74 2.85
C ILE A 9 -21.52 35.27 2.46
N ARG A 10 -20.24 34.86 2.44
CA ARG A 10 -19.91 33.47 2.07
C ARG A 10 -20.38 32.46 3.11
N LEU A 11 -20.30 32.77 4.39
CA LEU A 11 -20.83 31.91 5.45
C LEU A 11 -22.35 31.73 5.32
N MET A 12 -23.08 32.77 4.91
CA MET A 12 -24.50 32.64 4.61
C MET A 12 -24.78 31.73 3.40
N TRP A 13 -23.97 31.82 2.34
CA TRP A 13 -24.04 30.91 1.20
C TRP A 13 -23.67 29.48 1.60
N LEU A 14 -22.62 29.28 2.38
CA LEU A 14 -22.25 27.98 2.92
C LEU A 14 -23.34 27.39 3.79
N LYS A 15 -24.10 28.20 4.52
CA LYS A 15 -25.28 27.75 5.28
C LYS A 15 -26.39 27.21 4.35
N TYR A 16 -26.52 27.73 3.15
CA TYR A 16 -27.51 27.24 2.17
C TYR A 16 -27.01 25.95 1.50
N GLU A 17 -25.73 25.87 1.15
CA GLU A 17 -25.09 24.70 0.51
C GLU A 17 -24.37 23.79 1.54
N TRP A 18 -24.74 23.86 2.82
CA TRP A 18 -23.98 23.20 3.89
C TRP A 18 -23.85 21.68 3.68
N LYS A 19 -24.89 21.02 3.12
CA LYS A 19 -24.89 19.58 2.85
C LYS A 19 -23.81 19.20 1.83
N SER A 20 -23.73 19.93 0.73
CA SER A 20 -22.73 19.69 -0.32
C SER A 20 -21.33 20.01 0.19
N THR A 21 -21.16 21.12 0.88
CA THR A 21 -19.85 21.55 1.42
C THR A 21 -19.35 20.58 2.48
N SER A 22 -20.22 20.19 3.44
CA SER A 22 -19.83 19.21 4.47
C SER A 22 -19.52 17.84 3.86
N PHE A 23 -20.27 17.42 2.85
CA PHE A 23 -19.98 16.18 2.14
C PHE A 23 -18.58 16.23 1.53
N TRP A 24 -18.23 17.25 0.74
CA TRP A 24 -16.93 17.35 0.10
C TRP A 24 -15.77 17.55 1.08
N LEU A 25 -16.01 18.16 2.25
CA LEU A 25 -15.00 18.29 3.30
C LEU A 25 -14.70 16.97 4.00
N LEU A 26 -15.72 16.14 4.24
CA LEU A 26 -15.55 14.84 4.89
C LEU A 26 -15.24 13.70 3.91
N PHE A 27 -15.55 13.89 2.65
CA PHE A 27 -15.39 12.88 1.60
C PHE A 27 -13.96 12.31 1.52
N PRO A 28 -12.88 13.11 1.52
CA PRO A 28 -11.52 12.57 1.44
C PRO A 28 -11.20 11.60 2.58
N LEU A 29 -11.64 11.94 3.79
CA LEU A 29 -11.43 11.11 4.97
C LEU A 29 -12.20 9.78 4.85
N LEU A 30 -13.51 9.84 4.62
CA LEU A 30 -14.35 8.64 4.57
C LEU A 30 -14.01 7.76 3.37
N ALA A 31 -13.78 8.38 2.20
CA ALA A 31 -13.46 7.66 0.98
C ALA A 31 -12.09 6.98 1.05
N SER A 32 -11.09 7.59 1.69
CA SER A 32 -9.76 7.00 1.84
C SER A 32 -9.80 5.75 2.72
N PHE A 33 -10.51 5.80 3.84
CA PHE A 33 -10.70 4.63 4.69
C PHE A 33 -11.50 3.53 3.98
N ALA A 34 -12.59 3.89 3.32
CA ALA A 34 -13.39 2.91 2.57
C ALA A 34 -12.58 2.25 1.45
N ALA A 35 -11.81 3.03 0.69
CA ALA A 35 -10.97 2.51 -0.38
C ALA A 35 -9.86 1.60 0.15
N MET A 36 -9.23 1.94 1.28
CA MET A 36 -8.22 1.10 1.91
C MET A 36 -8.80 -0.23 2.42
N GLN A 37 -9.98 -0.20 3.03
CA GLN A 37 -10.68 -1.42 3.46
C GLN A 37 -11.05 -2.32 2.27
N LEU A 38 -11.55 -1.73 1.18
CA LEU A 38 -11.84 -2.48 -0.04
C LEU A 38 -10.57 -3.08 -0.66
N LEU A 39 -9.45 -2.36 -0.64
CA LEU A 39 -8.18 -2.88 -1.10
C LEU A 39 -7.72 -4.06 -0.25
N ASN A 40 -7.78 -3.95 1.08
CA ASN A 40 -7.39 -5.03 1.98
C ASN A 40 -8.25 -6.29 1.76
N LEU A 41 -9.57 -6.12 1.62
CA LEU A 41 -10.46 -7.24 1.29
C LEU A 41 -10.12 -7.87 -0.07
N ALA A 42 -9.78 -7.05 -1.07
CA ALA A 42 -9.40 -7.54 -2.38
C ALA A 42 -8.05 -8.27 -2.36
N THR A 43 -7.08 -7.77 -1.59
CA THR A 43 -5.76 -8.43 -1.44
C THR A 43 -5.86 -9.72 -0.64
N ASP A 44 -6.68 -9.77 0.41
CA ASP A 44 -6.92 -11.01 1.15
C ASP A 44 -7.61 -12.08 0.31
N SER A 45 -8.55 -11.69 -0.54
CA SER A 45 -9.19 -12.62 -1.49
C SER A 45 -8.29 -13.01 -2.68
N ALA A 46 -7.17 -12.32 -2.88
CA ALA A 46 -6.20 -12.63 -3.93
C ALA A 46 -5.08 -13.58 -3.46
N LYS A 47 -5.10 -14.04 -2.19
CA LYS A 47 -4.15 -15.05 -1.72
C LYS A 47 -4.31 -16.34 -2.53
N VAL A 48 -3.18 -16.96 -2.83
CA VAL A 48 -3.15 -18.24 -3.55
C VAL A 48 -3.55 -19.37 -2.60
N PRO A 49 -4.68 -20.04 -2.80
CA PRO A 49 -5.10 -21.13 -1.95
C PRO A 49 -4.27 -22.38 -2.25
N VAL A 50 -3.48 -22.82 -1.26
CA VAL A 50 -2.62 -24.00 -1.34
C VAL A 50 -3.09 -25.06 -0.37
N GLY A 51 -3.42 -26.23 -0.89
CA GLY A 51 -3.80 -27.39 -0.09
C GLY A 51 -2.57 -28.11 0.47
N ILE A 52 -2.53 -28.32 1.79
CA ILE A 52 -1.49 -29.13 2.43
C ILE A 52 -2.13 -30.36 3.04
N VAL A 53 -1.55 -31.50 2.71
CA VAL A 53 -1.93 -32.82 3.27
C VAL A 53 -0.74 -33.34 4.05
N ILE A 54 -0.96 -33.67 5.32
CA ILE A 54 0.04 -34.24 6.19
C ILE A 54 -0.42 -35.67 6.59
N GLU A 55 0.33 -36.70 6.17
CA GLU A 55 0.04 -38.08 6.56
C GLU A 55 0.45 -38.38 8.01
N LYS A 56 1.49 -37.69 8.52
CA LYS A 56 1.97 -37.82 9.89
C LYS A 56 2.41 -36.45 10.41
N GLN A 57 1.75 -35.95 11.44
CA GLN A 57 2.17 -34.71 12.11
C GLN A 57 3.51 -34.91 12.81
N SER A 58 4.39 -33.93 12.63
CA SER A 58 5.70 -33.83 13.27
C SER A 58 6.10 -32.36 13.49
N PRO A 59 7.07 -32.10 14.37
CA PRO A 59 7.58 -30.75 14.57
C PRO A 59 8.13 -30.12 13.28
N LEU A 60 8.69 -30.91 12.36
CA LEU A 60 9.20 -30.42 11.08
C LEU A 60 8.08 -30.03 10.12
N THR A 61 6.99 -30.80 10.06
CA THR A 61 5.85 -30.42 9.22
C THR A 61 5.10 -29.22 9.78
N GLU A 62 4.97 -29.08 11.09
CA GLU A 62 4.36 -27.91 11.74
C GLU A 62 5.16 -26.63 11.46
N GLU A 63 6.51 -26.72 11.51
CA GLU A 63 7.38 -25.59 11.18
C GLU A 63 7.15 -25.09 9.73
N ILE A 64 7.03 -26.00 8.76
CA ILE A 64 6.74 -25.62 7.36
C ILE A 64 5.39 -24.96 7.24
N ILE A 65 4.35 -25.49 7.87
CA ILE A 65 3.02 -24.89 7.84
C ILE A 65 3.04 -23.47 8.41
N GLN A 66 3.72 -23.29 9.54
CA GLN A 66 3.83 -22.00 10.19
C GLN A 66 4.56 -20.99 9.28
N GLN A 67 5.66 -21.40 8.64
CA GLN A 67 6.43 -20.56 7.74
C GLN A 67 5.64 -20.23 6.45
N LEU A 68 4.92 -21.19 5.88
CA LEU A 68 4.04 -20.95 4.74
C LEU A 68 2.87 -20.04 5.09
N SER A 69 2.26 -20.22 6.25
CA SER A 69 1.13 -19.39 6.71
C SER A 69 1.57 -17.96 7.02
N SER A 70 2.84 -17.73 7.32
CA SER A 70 3.39 -16.37 7.51
C SER A 70 3.56 -15.59 6.21
N GLN A 71 3.49 -16.27 5.05
CA GLN A 71 3.59 -15.62 3.74
C GLN A 71 2.29 -14.92 3.37
N GLN A 72 2.36 -13.63 3.09
CA GLN A 72 1.18 -12.81 2.77
C GLN A 72 0.45 -13.24 1.49
N ALA A 73 1.15 -13.86 0.56
CA ALA A 73 0.62 -14.24 -0.75
C ALA A 73 -0.06 -15.62 -0.77
N ILE A 74 0.04 -16.42 0.30
CA ILE A 74 -0.42 -17.82 0.32
C ILE A 74 -1.49 -17.98 1.40
N GLU A 75 -2.57 -18.68 1.07
CA GLU A 75 -3.56 -19.18 2.01
C GLU A 75 -3.37 -20.68 2.15
N VAL A 76 -2.88 -21.11 3.30
CA VAL A 76 -2.65 -22.53 3.60
C VAL A 76 -3.93 -23.17 4.11
N ILE A 77 -4.39 -24.22 3.43
CA ILE A 77 -5.59 -24.99 3.80
C ILE A 77 -5.16 -26.43 4.07
N GLU A 78 -5.20 -26.84 5.34
CA GLU A 78 -4.93 -28.22 5.73
C GLU A 78 -6.14 -29.10 5.42
N LEU A 79 -5.92 -30.17 4.66
CA LEU A 79 -6.98 -31.03 4.16
C LEU A 79 -6.55 -32.51 4.20
N ARG A 80 -7.53 -33.42 4.10
CA ARG A 80 -7.27 -34.82 3.79
C ARG A 80 -7.03 -34.98 2.28
N GLU A 81 -6.21 -35.94 1.89
CA GLU A 81 -5.80 -36.16 0.50
C GLU A 81 -6.98 -36.17 -0.48
N ASN A 82 -8.01 -36.97 -0.25
CA ASN A 82 -9.18 -37.05 -1.13
C ASN A 82 -9.92 -35.70 -1.25
N GLN A 83 -9.98 -34.91 -0.17
CA GLN A 83 -10.61 -33.60 -0.18
C GLN A 83 -9.76 -32.58 -0.95
N ALA A 84 -8.44 -32.60 -0.74
CA ALA A 84 -7.50 -31.71 -1.41
C ALA A 84 -7.50 -31.94 -2.92
N LEU A 85 -7.44 -33.18 -3.38
CA LEU A 85 -7.49 -33.50 -4.81
C LEU A 85 -8.82 -33.13 -5.45
N ASN A 86 -9.95 -33.39 -4.78
CA ASN A 86 -11.25 -32.95 -5.28
C ASN A 86 -11.38 -31.42 -5.37
N MET A 87 -10.84 -30.68 -4.39
CA MET A 87 -10.84 -29.21 -4.44
C MET A 87 -9.90 -28.68 -5.52
N LEU A 88 -8.79 -29.34 -5.80
CA LEU A 88 -7.90 -29.03 -6.91
C LEU A 88 -8.59 -29.23 -8.26
N GLU A 89 -9.30 -30.35 -8.45
CA GLU A 89 -10.10 -30.61 -9.67
C GLU A 89 -11.23 -29.57 -9.86
N GLN A 90 -11.84 -29.12 -8.77
CA GLN A 90 -12.83 -28.04 -8.79
C GLN A 90 -12.22 -26.64 -8.96
N HIS A 91 -10.91 -26.52 -9.14
CA HIS A 91 -10.18 -25.26 -9.23
C HIS A 91 -10.36 -24.32 -8.01
N LYS A 92 -10.63 -24.88 -6.85
CA LYS A 92 -10.71 -24.16 -5.58
C LYS A 92 -9.35 -24.02 -4.90
N LEU A 93 -8.38 -24.87 -5.29
CA LEU A 93 -6.99 -24.78 -4.89
C LEU A 93 -6.12 -24.58 -6.14
N ASP A 94 -5.06 -23.81 -5.98
CA ASP A 94 -4.05 -23.63 -7.03
C ASP A 94 -3.14 -24.85 -7.11
N SER A 95 -2.73 -25.36 -5.96
CA SER A 95 -1.82 -26.51 -5.86
C SER A 95 -2.05 -27.30 -4.57
N VAL A 96 -1.62 -28.57 -4.56
CA VAL A 96 -1.71 -29.45 -3.39
C VAL A 96 -0.34 -30.09 -3.15
N PHE A 97 0.10 -30.08 -1.90
CA PHE A 97 1.34 -30.69 -1.46
C PHE A 97 1.06 -31.74 -0.40
N ILE A 98 1.50 -32.96 -0.64
CA ILE A 98 1.31 -34.10 0.25
C ILE A 98 2.65 -34.45 0.89
N PHE A 99 2.73 -34.23 2.20
CA PHE A 99 3.86 -34.61 3.04
C PHE A 99 3.67 -36.08 3.48
N LYS A 100 4.56 -36.94 3.01
CA LYS A 100 4.47 -38.38 3.27
C LYS A 100 4.80 -38.72 4.71
N ARG A 101 4.33 -39.91 5.16
CA ARG A 101 4.53 -40.39 6.52
C ARG A 101 6.01 -40.51 6.93
N ASP A 102 6.89 -40.76 5.96
CA ASP A 102 8.34 -40.89 6.15
C ASP A 102 9.09 -39.55 5.94
N TYR A 103 8.41 -38.42 6.01
CA TYR A 103 9.00 -37.08 5.78
C TYR A 103 10.21 -36.81 6.68
N ASP A 104 10.08 -37.03 8.00
CA ASP A 104 11.15 -36.80 8.98
C ASP A 104 12.38 -37.68 8.72
N GLU A 105 12.13 -38.96 8.47
CA GLU A 105 13.19 -39.93 8.11
C GLU A 105 13.82 -39.58 6.77
N GLY A 106 13.03 -39.03 5.85
CA GLY A 106 13.49 -38.56 4.56
C GLY A 106 14.41 -37.38 4.65
N ILE A 107 14.11 -36.42 5.52
CA ILE A 107 14.99 -35.28 5.83
C ILE A 107 16.30 -35.76 6.47
N ALA A 108 16.22 -36.68 7.45
CA ALA A 108 17.41 -37.20 8.14
C ALA A 108 18.34 -38.03 7.24
N ASN A 109 17.76 -38.76 6.27
CA ASN A 109 18.48 -39.71 5.41
C ASN A 109 18.66 -39.24 3.96
N GLU A 110 18.43 -37.95 3.68
CA GLU A 110 18.55 -37.31 2.35
C GLU A 110 17.74 -38.07 1.24
N LYS A 111 16.56 -38.61 1.59
CA LYS A 111 15.67 -39.23 0.60
C LYS A 111 15.10 -38.19 -0.36
N ARG A 112 14.98 -38.56 -1.66
CA ARG A 112 14.61 -37.62 -2.72
C ARG A 112 13.11 -37.46 -2.97
N ARG A 113 12.21 -38.25 -2.41
CA ARG A 113 10.77 -38.24 -2.71
C ARG A 113 9.93 -38.24 -1.44
N ILE A 114 10.00 -37.20 -0.68
CA ILE A 114 9.32 -37.02 0.60
C ILE A 114 8.05 -36.14 0.51
N ILE A 115 7.88 -35.44 -0.60
CA ILE A 115 6.71 -34.60 -0.88
C ILE A 115 6.22 -34.92 -2.29
N GLU A 116 4.91 -35.01 -2.45
CA GLU A 116 4.24 -35.07 -3.74
C GLU A 116 3.51 -33.74 -3.97
N ALA A 117 3.64 -33.18 -5.17
CA ALA A 117 3.04 -31.90 -5.54
C ALA A 117 2.10 -32.12 -6.73
N TYR A 118 0.88 -31.59 -6.61
CA TYR A 118 -0.16 -31.66 -7.64
C TYR A 118 -0.58 -30.27 -8.04
N SER A 119 -0.78 -30.08 -9.35
CA SER A 119 -1.28 -28.83 -9.94
C SER A 119 -2.37 -29.12 -10.95
N SER A 120 -3.19 -28.12 -11.25
CA SER A 120 -4.15 -28.15 -12.32
C SER A 120 -3.65 -27.37 -13.54
N ASN A 121 -4.34 -27.47 -14.65
CA ASN A 121 -4.05 -26.67 -15.86
C ASN A 121 -4.33 -25.16 -15.68
N ARG A 122 -4.92 -24.74 -14.54
CA ARG A 122 -5.20 -23.37 -14.15
C ARG A 122 -4.36 -22.89 -12.97
N SER A 123 -3.35 -23.63 -12.58
CA SER A 123 -2.45 -23.26 -11.48
C SER A 123 -1.47 -22.19 -11.95
N TYR A 124 -1.63 -20.98 -11.44
CA TYR A 124 -0.78 -19.83 -11.81
C TYR A 124 0.45 -19.68 -10.93
N ALA A 125 0.35 -20.06 -9.66
CA ALA A 125 1.40 -19.87 -8.66
C ALA A 125 2.14 -21.18 -8.31
N TYR A 126 1.83 -22.30 -8.97
CA TYR A 126 2.41 -23.60 -8.68
C TYR A 126 3.93 -23.60 -8.58
N PHE A 127 4.61 -23.06 -9.60
CA PHE A 127 6.08 -23.06 -9.63
C PHE A 127 6.69 -22.23 -8.50
N SER A 128 6.14 -21.04 -8.24
CA SER A 128 6.60 -20.19 -7.14
C SER A 128 6.37 -20.84 -5.78
N THR A 129 5.24 -21.55 -5.59
CA THR A 129 4.93 -22.27 -4.37
C THR A 129 5.84 -23.49 -4.19
N VAL A 130 6.14 -24.23 -5.28
CA VAL A 130 7.10 -25.33 -5.27
C VAL A 130 8.49 -24.84 -4.84
N GLU A 131 8.99 -23.75 -5.45
CA GLU A 131 10.30 -23.19 -5.10
C GLU A 131 10.37 -22.77 -3.64
N LEU A 132 9.30 -22.14 -3.12
CA LEU A 132 9.22 -21.76 -1.71
C LEU A 132 9.27 -22.99 -0.80
N ILE A 133 8.42 -24.00 -1.04
CA ILE A 133 8.39 -25.23 -0.24
C ILE A 133 9.74 -25.96 -0.32
N GLN A 134 10.30 -26.05 -1.52
CA GLN A 134 11.62 -26.65 -1.73
C GLN A 134 12.71 -25.93 -0.93
N SER A 135 12.70 -24.60 -0.91
CA SER A 135 13.61 -23.80 -0.11
C SER A 135 13.49 -24.11 1.39
N LEU A 136 12.27 -24.17 1.91
CA LEU A 136 12.01 -24.50 3.32
C LEU A 136 12.46 -25.92 3.69
N VAL A 137 12.18 -26.87 2.82
CA VAL A 137 12.62 -28.28 2.98
C VAL A 137 14.14 -28.39 2.96
N GLN A 138 14.79 -27.65 2.06
CA GLN A 138 16.26 -27.64 1.97
C GLN A 138 16.89 -27.01 3.22
N GLN A 139 16.29 -25.99 3.82
CA GLN A 139 16.71 -25.44 5.09
C GLN A 139 16.66 -26.48 6.21
N GLN A 140 15.55 -27.24 6.31
CA GLN A 140 15.42 -28.31 7.29
C GLN A 140 16.44 -29.44 7.06
N ALA A 141 16.63 -29.85 5.81
CA ALA A 141 17.63 -30.86 5.46
C ALA A 141 19.04 -30.42 5.81
N THR A 142 19.39 -29.17 5.58
CA THR A 142 20.70 -28.59 5.95
C THR A 142 20.91 -28.60 7.45
N ARG A 143 19.88 -28.27 8.25
CA ARG A 143 19.95 -28.36 9.72
C ARG A 143 20.11 -29.81 10.20
N GLY A 144 19.36 -30.75 9.61
CA GLY A 144 19.52 -32.16 9.90
C GLY A 144 20.94 -32.66 9.60
N LYS A 145 21.53 -32.25 8.50
CA LYS A 145 22.91 -32.55 8.14
C LYS A 145 23.91 -31.98 9.14
N LEU A 146 23.72 -30.72 9.54
CA LEU A 146 24.55 -30.07 10.56
C LEU A 146 24.55 -30.87 11.89
N VAL A 147 23.37 -31.34 12.33
CA VAL A 147 23.23 -32.15 13.52
C VAL A 147 23.99 -33.47 13.40
N ASN A 148 23.88 -34.16 12.25
CA ASN A 148 24.57 -35.41 12.00
C ASN A 148 26.09 -35.23 11.94
N GLU A 149 26.59 -34.23 11.25
CA GLU A 149 28.02 -33.88 11.16
C GLU A 149 28.59 -33.54 12.55
N ALA A 150 27.88 -32.68 13.31
CA ALA A 150 28.31 -32.30 14.66
C ALA A 150 28.37 -33.52 15.59
N LYS A 151 27.38 -34.44 15.53
CA LYS A 151 27.38 -35.69 16.29
C LYS A 151 28.55 -36.57 15.91
N GLN A 152 28.84 -36.72 14.63
CA GLN A 152 29.96 -37.52 14.14
C GLN A 152 31.29 -36.97 14.62
N LEU A 153 31.53 -35.63 14.49
CA LEU A 153 32.74 -35.01 14.98
C LEU A 153 32.93 -35.17 16.49
N LEU A 154 31.89 -34.99 17.29
CA LEU A 154 31.96 -35.15 18.75
C LEU A 154 32.18 -36.61 19.14
N THR A 155 31.73 -37.56 18.33
CA THR A 155 31.99 -39.01 18.52
C THR A 155 33.47 -39.29 18.26
N ASP A 156 34.05 -38.77 17.18
CA ASP A 156 35.48 -38.95 16.81
C ASP A 156 36.43 -38.35 17.85
N TYR A 157 35.99 -37.26 18.53
CA TYR A 157 36.79 -36.67 19.63
C TYR A 157 36.41 -37.18 21.02
N ASN A 158 35.59 -38.22 21.16
CA ASN A 158 35.10 -38.78 22.45
C ASN A 158 34.48 -37.72 23.38
N ARG A 159 33.75 -36.73 22.84
CA ARG A 159 33.12 -35.62 23.57
C ARG A 159 31.60 -35.58 23.34
N LEU A 160 30.95 -36.74 23.26
CA LEU A 160 29.48 -36.85 23.11
C LEU A 160 28.71 -36.24 24.28
N ASP A 161 29.37 -36.05 25.42
CA ASP A 161 28.82 -35.38 26.61
C ASP A 161 28.42 -33.91 26.37
N LEU A 162 29.00 -33.29 25.34
CA LEU A 162 28.71 -31.89 24.95
C LEU A 162 27.63 -31.75 23.87
N PHE A 163 27.08 -32.88 23.39
CA PHE A 163 26.09 -32.82 22.29
C PHE A 163 24.70 -32.54 22.82
N ASP A 164 24.17 -31.37 22.51
CA ASP A 164 22.75 -31.01 22.68
C ASP A 164 22.14 -30.64 21.32
N GLU A 165 21.36 -31.58 20.79
CA GLU A 165 20.70 -31.45 19.49
C GLU A 165 19.73 -30.23 19.47
N LYS A 166 18.97 -30.06 20.57
CA LYS A 166 17.97 -28.97 20.63
C LYS A 166 18.64 -27.61 20.65
N GLN A 167 19.69 -27.47 21.45
CA GLN A 167 20.44 -26.22 21.52
C GLN A 167 21.12 -25.91 20.18
N LEU A 168 21.68 -26.91 19.49
CA LEU A 168 22.31 -26.72 18.18
C LEU A 168 21.33 -26.25 17.11
N ILE A 169 20.11 -26.81 17.09
CA ILE A 169 19.04 -26.42 16.17
C ILE A 169 18.58 -25.00 16.48
N GLU A 170 18.39 -24.66 17.76
CA GLU A 170 17.95 -23.35 18.20
C GLU A 170 19.00 -22.26 17.90
N ASP A 171 20.26 -22.53 18.17
CA ASP A 171 21.36 -21.65 17.81
C ASP A 171 21.49 -21.45 16.28
N SER A 172 21.26 -22.51 15.50
CA SER A 172 21.23 -22.41 14.04
C SER A 172 20.07 -21.55 13.55
N LYS A 173 18.88 -21.66 14.15
CA LYS A 173 17.71 -20.82 13.84
C LYS A 173 17.98 -19.36 14.19
N ASN A 174 18.47 -19.10 15.40
CA ASN A 174 18.76 -17.74 15.87
C ASN A 174 19.82 -17.05 14.99
N ARG A 175 20.88 -17.76 14.63
CA ARG A 175 21.90 -17.20 13.72
C ARG A 175 21.37 -16.93 12.32
N GLN A 176 20.41 -17.71 11.84
CA GLN A 176 19.79 -17.49 10.54
C GLN A 176 18.91 -16.22 10.53
N PHE A 177 18.23 -15.92 11.66
CA PHE A 177 17.34 -14.76 11.79
C PHE A 177 18.04 -13.51 12.33
N GLU A 178 19.10 -13.66 13.14
CA GLU A 178 19.80 -12.52 13.74
C GLU A 178 20.83 -11.85 12.82
N LYS A 179 21.32 -12.55 11.81
CA LYS A 179 22.26 -11.99 10.84
C LYS A 179 21.79 -12.31 9.45
N ASP A 180 21.56 -11.26 8.68
CA ASP A 180 21.56 -11.33 7.23
C ASP A 180 22.93 -11.85 6.79
N LEU A 181 23.07 -13.18 6.73
CA LEU A 181 24.32 -13.86 6.35
C LEU A 181 24.75 -13.49 4.93
N ILE A 182 23.80 -13.03 4.13
CA ILE A 182 24.02 -12.53 2.76
C ILE A 182 23.21 -11.24 2.63
N GLU A 183 23.90 -10.11 2.65
CA GLU A 183 23.32 -8.82 2.29
C GLU A 183 23.45 -8.69 0.77
N ILE A 184 22.30 -8.72 0.08
CA ILE A 184 22.27 -8.52 -1.37
C ILE A 184 21.91 -7.08 -1.64
N ASP A 185 22.90 -6.26 -1.96
CA ASP A 185 22.68 -4.91 -2.46
C ASP A 185 22.18 -4.96 -3.91
N TYR A 186 20.90 -4.69 -4.09
CA TYR A 186 20.33 -4.54 -5.42
C TYR A 186 20.65 -3.16 -5.99
N HIS A 187 21.61 -3.10 -6.86
CA HIS A 187 21.88 -1.89 -7.65
C HIS A 187 21.12 -1.97 -8.98
N ILE A 188 20.12 -1.10 -9.14
CA ILE A 188 19.56 -0.88 -10.47
C ILE A 188 20.58 -0.06 -11.26
N TYR A 189 20.86 -0.46 -12.49
CA TYR A 189 21.86 0.14 -13.40
C TYR A 189 21.78 1.68 -13.55
N ASN A 190 20.72 2.33 -13.10
CA ASN A 190 20.53 3.78 -13.11
C ASN A 190 20.82 4.49 -11.76
N GLY A 191 21.50 3.89 -10.83
CA GLY A 191 22.02 4.57 -9.62
C GLY A 191 21.01 4.85 -8.51
N THR A 192 19.79 4.32 -8.59
CA THR A 192 18.84 4.34 -7.48
C THR A 192 19.01 3.06 -6.67
N THR A 193 19.54 3.17 -5.44
CA THR A 193 19.55 2.07 -4.48
C THR A 193 18.11 1.75 -4.09
N MET A 194 17.62 0.55 -4.44
CA MET A 194 16.39 0.05 -3.82
C MET A 194 16.73 -0.29 -2.35
N ARG A 195 16.15 0.46 -1.44
CA ARG A 195 16.12 0.11 -0.04
C ARG A 195 15.21 -1.13 0.10
N ASN A 196 15.67 -2.15 0.82
CA ASN A 196 14.96 -3.44 1.02
C ASN A 196 13.64 -3.34 1.81
N ASP A 197 13.20 -2.12 2.13
CA ASP A 197 11.90 -1.93 2.75
C ASP A 197 10.83 -2.10 1.67
N VAL A 198 10.14 -3.22 1.69
CA VAL A 198 8.93 -3.44 0.88
C VAL A 198 7.87 -2.46 1.37
N VAL A 199 7.97 -1.23 0.89
CA VAL A 199 6.95 -0.21 1.17
C VAL A 199 5.68 -0.64 0.43
N PRO A 200 4.54 -0.79 1.11
CA PRO A 200 3.30 -1.12 0.43
C PRO A 200 3.03 -0.06 -0.63
N PHE A 201 2.85 -0.52 -1.86
CA PHE A 201 2.76 0.30 -3.06
C PHE A 201 1.65 1.33 -2.98
N ILE A 202 0.48 0.89 -2.48
CA ILE A 202 -0.70 1.71 -2.27
C ILE A 202 -0.89 1.91 -0.77
N THR A 203 -0.90 3.15 -0.35
CA THR A 203 -1.07 3.55 1.04
C THR A 203 -2.37 4.33 1.21
N ILE A 204 -2.85 4.46 2.45
CA ILE A 204 -4.00 5.33 2.75
C ILE A 204 -3.74 6.78 2.32
N TRP A 205 -2.49 7.22 2.33
CA TRP A 205 -2.08 8.54 1.86
C TRP A 205 -2.26 8.71 0.34
N SER A 206 -2.09 7.63 -0.43
CA SER A 206 -2.34 7.63 -1.87
C SER A 206 -3.81 7.92 -2.18
N PHE A 207 -4.71 7.25 -1.48
CA PHE A 207 -6.15 7.52 -1.61
C PHE A 207 -6.53 8.90 -1.11
N TRP A 208 -5.98 9.31 0.04
CA TRP A 208 -6.30 10.61 0.61
C TRP A 208 -5.88 11.77 -0.29
N THR A 209 -4.69 11.73 -0.86
CA THR A 209 -4.23 12.79 -1.79
C THR A 209 -5.13 12.87 -3.02
N MET A 210 -5.52 11.73 -3.60
CA MET A 210 -6.43 11.68 -4.73
C MET A 210 -7.80 12.28 -4.37
N PHE A 211 -8.43 11.80 -3.29
CA PHE A 211 -9.77 12.28 -2.91
C PHE A 211 -9.76 13.71 -2.39
N SER A 212 -8.70 14.13 -1.69
CA SER A 212 -8.51 15.50 -1.22
C SER A 212 -8.37 16.49 -2.39
N MET A 213 -7.64 16.11 -3.42
CA MET A 213 -7.50 16.89 -4.64
C MET A 213 -8.84 16.99 -5.39
N LEU A 214 -9.55 15.86 -5.55
CA LEU A 214 -10.87 15.83 -6.15
C LEU A 214 -11.86 16.73 -5.41
N ALA A 215 -11.95 16.60 -4.09
CA ALA A 215 -12.81 17.44 -3.25
C ALA A 215 -12.48 18.92 -3.39
N THR A 216 -11.19 19.27 -3.49
CA THR A 216 -10.77 20.64 -3.71
C THR A 216 -11.30 21.17 -5.04
N PHE A 217 -11.17 20.43 -6.14
CA PHE A 217 -11.76 20.83 -7.41
C PHE A 217 -13.26 21.05 -7.31
N PHE A 218 -13.99 20.12 -6.69
CA PHE A 218 -15.44 20.26 -6.57
C PHE A 218 -15.87 21.40 -5.65
N LEU A 219 -15.10 21.73 -4.62
CA LEU A 219 -15.38 22.87 -3.76
C LEU A 219 -15.07 24.24 -4.40
N PHE A 220 -14.23 24.27 -5.45
CA PHE A 220 -13.89 25.51 -6.15
C PHE A 220 -14.83 25.86 -7.31
N ASP A 221 -15.92 25.14 -7.49
CA ASP A 221 -16.97 25.40 -8.49
C ASP A 221 -17.61 26.78 -8.37
N TRP A 222 -17.58 27.36 -7.17
CA TRP A 222 -18.08 28.70 -6.91
C TRP A 222 -17.41 29.77 -7.79
N VAL A 223 -16.13 29.59 -8.13
CA VAL A 223 -15.41 30.51 -9.03
C VAL A 223 -16.08 30.55 -10.39
N VAL A 224 -16.45 29.39 -10.94
CA VAL A 224 -17.14 29.28 -12.21
C VAL A 224 -18.54 29.84 -12.12
N LYS A 225 -19.30 29.51 -11.06
CA LYS A 225 -20.67 29.99 -10.81
C LYS A 225 -20.74 31.54 -10.69
N GLU A 226 -19.79 32.12 -9.95
CA GLU A 226 -19.77 33.59 -9.77
C GLU A 226 -19.29 34.36 -11.01
N ARG A 227 -18.62 33.72 -11.96
CA ARG A 227 -18.24 34.28 -13.25
C ARG A 227 -19.30 34.19 -14.33
N GLN A 228 -20.45 33.59 -14.06
CA GLN A 228 -21.57 33.56 -15.01
C GLN A 228 -22.12 34.98 -15.23
N GLN A 229 -22.55 35.25 -16.45
CA GLN A 229 -22.96 36.61 -16.87
C GLN A 229 -24.03 37.23 -15.96
N THR A 230 -24.97 36.43 -15.47
CA THR A 230 -26.04 36.88 -14.57
C THR A 230 -25.52 37.36 -13.21
N VAL A 231 -24.38 36.87 -12.77
CA VAL A 231 -23.77 37.23 -11.48
C VAL A 231 -22.77 38.39 -11.68
N GLN A 232 -22.11 38.47 -12.83
CA GLN A 232 -21.15 39.55 -13.14
C GLN A 232 -21.78 40.94 -13.07
N ILE A 233 -23.06 41.10 -13.44
CA ILE A 233 -23.78 42.38 -13.34
C ILE A 233 -23.78 42.89 -11.89
N ARG A 234 -23.84 42.04 -10.90
CA ARG A 234 -23.85 42.42 -9.48
C ARG A 234 -22.51 43.06 -9.05
N TRP A 235 -21.40 42.60 -9.63
CA TRP A 235 -20.07 43.11 -9.30
C TRP A 235 -19.87 44.58 -9.73
N GLN A 236 -20.60 45.03 -10.76
CA GLN A 236 -20.54 46.44 -11.20
C GLN A 236 -21.08 47.40 -10.13
N PHE A 237 -21.95 46.91 -9.25
CA PHE A 237 -22.54 47.72 -8.17
C PHE A 237 -21.82 47.56 -6.83
N MET A 238 -20.84 46.68 -6.76
CA MET A 238 -20.05 46.46 -5.53
C MET A 238 -18.81 47.35 -5.49
N ARG A 239 -18.44 47.82 -4.29
CA ARG A 239 -17.22 48.63 -4.08
C ARG A 239 -15.92 47.81 -4.18
N GLU A 240 -16.01 46.46 -4.21
CA GLU A 240 -14.86 45.58 -4.32
C GLU A 240 -14.75 44.97 -5.72
N THR A 241 -13.51 44.81 -6.20
CA THR A 241 -13.24 44.07 -7.44
C THR A 241 -13.41 42.58 -7.21
N PHE A 242 -13.86 41.84 -8.23
CA PHE A 242 -13.99 40.41 -8.18
C PHE A 242 -12.67 39.72 -7.75
N SER A 243 -11.53 40.20 -8.22
CA SER A 243 -10.21 39.63 -7.87
C SER A 243 -9.92 39.69 -6.37
N ASN A 244 -10.19 40.83 -5.72
CA ASN A 244 -9.98 40.98 -4.29
C ASN A 244 -10.91 40.08 -3.47
N TYR A 245 -12.15 39.97 -3.90
CA TYR A 245 -13.10 39.03 -3.30
C TYR A 245 -12.64 37.58 -3.48
N ALA A 246 -12.26 37.20 -4.70
CA ALA A 246 -11.83 35.85 -5.02
C ALA A 246 -10.59 35.42 -4.21
N LEU A 247 -9.61 36.33 -4.02
CA LEU A 247 -8.44 36.07 -3.17
C LEU A 247 -8.81 35.84 -1.69
N LYS A 248 -9.76 36.65 -1.17
CA LYS A 248 -10.24 36.46 0.21
C LYS A 248 -10.94 35.07 0.38
N GLN A 249 -11.72 34.67 -0.63
CA GLN A 249 -12.39 33.38 -0.62
C GLN A 249 -11.38 32.23 -0.78
N LEU A 250 -10.38 32.40 -1.66
CA LEU A 250 -9.29 31.43 -1.79
C LEU A 250 -8.62 31.14 -0.43
N PHE A 251 -8.29 32.23 0.30
CA PHE A 251 -7.70 32.10 1.63
C PHE A 251 -8.63 31.38 2.63
N LEU A 252 -9.93 31.71 2.62
CA LEU A 252 -10.91 31.05 3.49
C LEU A 252 -10.98 29.55 3.21
N TYR A 253 -11.12 29.17 1.93
CA TYR A 253 -11.15 27.75 1.53
C TYR A 253 -9.85 27.03 1.83
N PHE A 254 -8.71 27.70 1.64
CA PHE A 254 -7.40 27.17 2.02
C PHE A 254 -7.37 26.82 3.51
N VAL A 255 -7.77 27.74 4.39
CA VAL A 255 -7.78 27.50 5.84
C VAL A 255 -8.71 26.34 6.22
N VAL A 256 -9.93 26.31 5.67
CA VAL A 256 -10.91 25.25 5.95
C VAL A 256 -10.38 23.90 5.49
N LEU A 257 -9.86 23.81 4.28
CA LEU A 257 -9.30 22.57 3.74
C LEU A 257 -8.04 22.13 4.48
N PHE A 258 -7.19 23.04 4.89
CA PHE A 258 -6.01 22.71 5.70
C PHE A 258 -6.40 22.16 7.07
N MET A 259 -7.49 22.67 7.68
CA MET A 259 -8.01 22.10 8.93
C MET A 259 -8.52 20.65 8.74
N THR A 260 -9.15 20.34 7.61
CA THR A 260 -9.55 18.96 7.31
C THR A 260 -8.34 18.04 7.10
N ASP A 261 -7.24 18.55 6.54
CA ASP A 261 -6.00 17.82 6.39
C ASP A 261 -5.35 17.50 7.73
N LEU A 262 -5.32 18.47 8.64
CA LEU A 262 -4.81 18.27 9.99
C LEU A 262 -5.66 17.24 10.76
N LEU A 263 -6.98 17.28 10.56
CA LEU A 263 -7.88 16.29 11.17
C LEU A 263 -7.60 14.88 10.61
N PHE A 264 -7.40 14.74 9.30
CA PHE A 264 -7.03 13.45 8.70
C PHE A 264 -5.70 12.94 9.27
N MET A 265 -4.69 13.81 9.35
CA MET A 265 -3.38 13.47 9.90
C MET A 265 -3.48 13.03 11.36
N TRP A 266 -4.31 13.70 12.16
CA TRP A 266 -4.55 13.32 13.56
C TRP A 266 -5.17 11.93 13.72
N VAL A 267 -6.02 11.53 12.75
CA VAL A 267 -6.69 10.22 12.76
C VAL A 267 -5.74 9.11 12.28
N VAL A 268 -4.88 9.39 11.30
CA VAL A 268 -4.09 8.35 10.59
C VAL A 268 -2.74 8.08 11.24
N GLY A 269 -2.12 9.04 11.90
CA GLY A 269 -0.79 8.78 12.41
C GLY A 269 -0.13 9.90 13.22
N PRO A 270 1.15 9.74 13.55
CA PRO A 270 1.87 10.67 14.41
C PRO A 270 2.04 12.03 13.72
N MET A 271 1.69 13.09 14.43
CA MET A 271 1.92 14.46 13.99
C MET A 271 3.41 14.80 14.05
N SER A 272 4.07 14.88 12.91
CA SER A 272 5.42 15.43 12.79
C SER A 272 5.39 16.82 12.17
N LEU A 273 6.29 17.70 12.61
CA LEU A 273 6.40 19.05 12.05
C LEU A 273 6.73 19.02 10.54
N GLN A 274 7.54 18.03 10.14
CA GLN A 274 7.89 17.81 8.74
C GLN A 274 6.65 17.46 7.91
N LEU A 275 5.79 16.57 8.41
CA LEU A 275 4.55 16.20 7.72
C LEU A 275 3.58 17.36 7.62
N ILE A 276 3.43 18.15 8.69
CA ILE A 276 2.58 19.36 8.69
C ILE A 276 3.06 20.36 7.62
N SER A 277 4.37 20.61 7.54
CA SER A 277 4.92 21.52 6.54
C SER A 277 4.71 21.02 5.12
N SER A 278 4.83 19.71 4.89
CA SER A 278 4.61 19.08 3.59
C SER A 278 3.14 19.17 3.16
N ILE A 279 2.21 18.89 4.07
CA ILE A 279 0.78 19.03 3.82
C ILE A 279 0.40 20.50 3.56
N PHE A 280 1.01 21.43 4.27
CA PHE A 280 0.79 22.87 4.05
C PHE A 280 1.18 23.27 2.61
N VAL A 281 2.38 22.89 2.16
CA VAL A 281 2.83 23.16 0.78
C VAL A 281 1.94 22.48 -0.26
N TYR A 282 1.62 21.18 -0.03
CA TYR A 282 0.68 20.46 -0.88
C TYR A 282 -0.66 21.20 -1.02
N ARG A 283 -1.22 21.67 0.10
CA ARG A 283 -2.50 22.38 0.10
C ARG A 283 -2.44 23.70 -0.68
N ILE A 284 -1.37 24.48 -0.55
CA ILE A 284 -1.16 25.69 -1.35
C ILE A 284 -1.20 25.37 -2.86
N ILE A 285 -0.49 24.33 -3.27
CA ILE A 285 -0.38 23.96 -4.68
C ILE A 285 -1.74 23.51 -5.22
N VAL A 286 -2.43 22.59 -4.53
CA VAL A 286 -3.71 22.06 -5.00
C VAL A 286 -4.81 23.11 -5.01
N THR A 287 -4.90 23.97 -3.99
CA THR A 287 -5.89 25.05 -3.96
C THR A 287 -5.62 26.09 -5.05
N SER A 288 -4.37 26.46 -5.26
CA SER A 288 -3.98 27.38 -6.34
C SER A 288 -4.31 26.78 -7.71
N MET A 289 -3.98 25.53 -7.93
CA MET A 289 -4.27 24.81 -9.19
C MET A 289 -5.78 24.77 -9.45
N ALA A 290 -6.60 24.36 -8.47
CA ALA A 290 -8.06 24.33 -8.60
C ALA A 290 -8.63 25.72 -8.90
N PHE A 291 -8.12 26.76 -8.26
CA PHE A 291 -8.50 28.13 -8.48
C PHE A 291 -8.17 28.61 -9.90
N PHE A 292 -6.96 28.37 -10.39
CA PHE A 292 -6.57 28.71 -11.76
C PHE A 292 -7.37 27.96 -12.81
N VAL A 293 -7.54 26.66 -12.64
CA VAL A 293 -8.34 25.84 -13.57
C VAL A 293 -9.79 26.34 -13.59
N ALA A 294 -10.37 26.69 -12.44
CA ALA A 294 -11.73 27.22 -12.39
C ALA A 294 -11.90 28.54 -13.17
N HIS A 295 -10.84 29.33 -13.30
CA HIS A 295 -10.86 30.56 -14.10
C HIS A 295 -10.89 30.31 -15.62
N LEU A 296 -10.49 29.15 -16.09
CA LEU A 296 -10.51 28.80 -17.51
C LEU A 296 -11.93 28.48 -18.02
N PHE A 297 -12.83 28.05 -17.13
CA PHE A 297 -14.14 27.57 -17.52
C PHE A 297 -15.25 28.58 -17.22
N LYS A 298 -16.27 28.57 -18.09
CA LYS A 298 -17.51 29.35 -17.92
C LYS A 298 -18.70 28.46 -17.54
N VAL A 299 -18.58 27.13 -17.79
CA VAL A 299 -19.62 26.13 -17.55
C VAL A 299 -19.14 25.16 -16.49
N THR A 300 -19.91 25.00 -15.44
CA THR A 300 -19.56 24.17 -14.28
C THR A 300 -19.36 22.70 -14.64
N TYR A 301 -20.14 22.18 -15.59
CA TYR A 301 -20.02 20.79 -16.03
C TYR A 301 -18.62 20.47 -16.59
N PHE A 302 -18.13 21.30 -17.53
CA PHE A 302 -16.80 21.10 -18.10
C PHE A 302 -15.68 21.25 -17.06
N TYR A 303 -15.86 22.12 -16.08
CA TYR A 303 -14.96 22.27 -14.97
C TYR A 303 -14.86 20.97 -14.13
N TYR A 304 -15.98 20.36 -13.77
CA TYR A 304 -15.99 19.11 -13.01
C TYR A 304 -15.34 17.97 -13.77
N VAL A 305 -15.66 17.80 -15.04
CA VAL A 305 -15.05 16.76 -15.89
C VAL A 305 -13.54 16.95 -15.99
N THR A 306 -13.09 18.18 -16.19
CA THR A 306 -11.66 18.50 -16.26
C THR A 306 -10.97 18.30 -14.91
N GLY A 307 -11.58 18.70 -13.81
CA GLY A 307 -11.06 18.49 -12.45
C GLY A 307 -10.93 17.01 -12.11
N LEU A 308 -11.92 16.19 -12.46
CA LEU A 308 -11.87 14.76 -12.32
C LEU A 308 -10.73 14.15 -13.17
N PHE A 309 -10.64 14.54 -14.42
CA PHE A 309 -9.60 14.07 -15.34
C PHE A 309 -8.18 14.42 -14.83
N ILE A 310 -7.95 15.68 -14.44
CA ILE A 310 -6.67 16.11 -13.87
C ILE A 310 -6.34 15.29 -12.62
N THR A 311 -7.31 15.07 -11.73
CA THR A 311 -7.09 14.30 -10.50
C THR A 311 -6.67 12.87 -10.80
N ILE A 312 -7.35 12.18 -11.72
CA ILE A 312 -7.02 10.79 -12.09
C ILE A 312 -5.64 10.73 -12.76
N VAL A 313 -5.38 11.63 -13.72
CA VAL A 313 -4.09 11.67 -14.43
C VAL A 313 -2.94 11.91 -13.46
N LEU A 314 -3.07 12.88 -12.55
CA LEU A 314 -2.04 13.15 -11.55
C LEU A 314 -1.89 12.01 -10.54
N ALA A 315 -2.97 11.35 -10.12
CA ALA A 315 -2.92 10.20 -9.24
C ALA A 315 -2.17 9.01 -9.88
N VAL A 316 -2.42 8.74 -11.16
CA VAL A 316 -1.70 7.68 -11.91
C VAL A 316 -0.25 8.06 -12.15
N LEU A 317 0.01 9.28 -12.63
CA LEU A 317 1.38 9.75 -12.95
C LEU A 317 2.25 9.94 -11.70
N SER A 318 1.69 10.10 -10.52
CA SER A 318 2.44 10.27 -9.28
C SER A 318 3.15 9.00 -8.80
N GLY A 319 2.85 7.84 -9.37
CA GLY A 319 3.37 6.58 -8.87
C GLY A 319 2.66 6.05 -7.62
N GLY A 320 1.64 6.74 -7.10
CA GLY A 320 0.93 6.34 -5.88
C GLY A 320 0.04 5.12 -6.03
N PHE A 321 -0.28 4.75 -7.27
CA PHE A 321 -1.10 3.57 -7.61
C PHE A 321 -0.36 2.58 -8.52
N MET A 322 0.74 2.98 -9.14
CA MET A 322 1.49 2.15 -10.07
C MET A 322 2.98 2.56 -10.10
N PRO A 323 3.96 1.63 -10.03
CA PRO A 323 5.38 1.96 -10.13
C PRO A 323 5.69 2.46 -11.54
N LEU A 324 5.80 3.76 -11.70
CA LEU A 324 6.12 4.36 -12.99
C LEU A 324 7.62 4.42 -13.28
N ASP A 325 8.47 4.07 -12.33
CA ASP A 325 9.94 4.10 -12.48
C ASP A 325 10.41 3.29 -13.69
N ALA A 326 9.68 2.23 -14.03
CA ALA A 326 9.94 1.43 -15.22
C ALA A 326 9.53 2.11 -16.54
N LEU A 327 8.55 3.02 -16.52
CA LEU A 327 7.98 3.68 -17.70
C LEU A 327 8.60 5.05 -17.98
N THR A 328 9.13 5.73 -16.94
CA THR A 328 9.50 7.16 -17.01
C THR A 328 10.98 7.43 -17.28
N LYS A 329 11.76 6.44 -17.68
CA LYS A 329 13.21 6.59 -17.99
C LYS A 329 13.58 7.75 -18.93
N HIS A 330 12.61 8.39 -19.59
CA HIS A 330 12.88 9.37 -20.65
C HIS A 330 12.12 10.69 -20.55
N VAL A 331 11.32 10.97 -19.50
CA VAL A 331 10.45 12.15 -19.53
C VAL A 331 10.61 13.02 -18.28
N ASN A 332 11.63 13.90 -18.30
CA ASN A 332 11.82 14.96 -17.30
C ASN A 332 10.63 15.95 -17.17
N VAL A 333 9.72 15.98 -18.15
CA VAL A 333 8.53 16.83 -18.13
C VAL A 333 7.47 16.31 -17.17
N ILE A 334 7.41 15.00 -16.95
CA ILE A 334 6.43 14.37 -16.05
C ILE A 334 6.70 14.77 -14.60
N THR A 335 7.94 14.99 -14.19
CA THR A 335 8.28 15.42 -12.82
C THR A 335 7.65 16.73 -12.40
N ILE A 336 7.41 17.66 -13.33
CA ILE A 336 6.74 18.93 -13.04
C ILE A 336 5.24 18.72 -12.83
N VAL A 337 4.61 17.84 -13.59
CA VAL A 337 3.18 17.50 -13.49
C VAL A 337 2.88 16.66 -12.24
N HIS A 338 3.86 15.89 -11.79
CA HIS A 338 3.80 15.08 -10.55
C HIS A 338 3.77 15.90 -9.27
N PHE A 339 4.16 17.18 -9.33
CA PHE A 339 4.65 17.92 -8.17
C PHE A 339 3.76 17.86 -6.92
N PRO A 340 2.44 18.08 -6.95
CA PRO A 340 1.69 18.15 -5.70
C PRO A 340 1.60 16.81 -4.98
N TYR A 341 1.49 15.71 -5.70
CA TYR A 341 1.30 14.38 -5.17
C TYR A 341 2.62 13.70 -4.80
N ALA A 342 3.57 13.68 -5.72
CA ALA A 342 4.90 13.12 -5.48
C ALA A 342 5.66 13.87 -4.39
N PHE A 343 5.49 15.20 -4.30
CA PHE A 343 6.06 16.00 -3.24
C PHE A 343 5.59 15.53 -1.87
N LEU A 344 4.30 15.28 -1.69
CA LEU A 344 3.78 14.80 -0.42
C LEU A 344 4.29 13.41 -0.08
N GLN A 345 4.30 12.47 -1.04
CA GLN A 345 4.78 11.10 -0.82
C GLN A 345 6.26 11.05 -0.42
N GLN A 346 7.12 11.86 -1.05
CA GLN A 346 8.54 11.91 -0.69
C GLN A 346 8.81 12.42 0.73
N HIS A 347 7.86 13.17 1.33
CA HIS A 347 8.02 13.77 2.64
C HIS A 347 7.20 13.07 3.73
N ILE A 348 6.44 12.02 3.41
CA ILE A 348 5.75 11.20 4.41
C ILE A 348 6.78 10.33 5.12
N PRO A 349 6.92 10.41 6.46
CA PRO A 349 7.83 9.55 7.20
C PRO A 349 7.36 8.09 7.11
N TYR A 350 8.28 7.16 6.93
CA TYR A 350 7.98 5.73 6.75
C TYR A 350 7.14 5.13 7.88
N GLY A 351 7.29 5.61 9.12
CA GLY A 351 6.44 5.19 10.23
C GLY A 351 4.96 5.51 10.09
N ALA A 352 4.60 6.52 9.29
CA ALA A 352 3.20 6.87 9.01
C ALA A 352 2.58 6.04 7.85
N LEU A 353 3.39 5.29 7.12
CA LEU A 353 2.95 4.42 6.01
C LEU A 353 2.46 3.05 6.49
N ILE A 354 2.85 2.64 7.71
CA ILE A 354 2.65 1.26 8.22
C ILE A 354 1.41 1.15 9.12
N VAL A 355 0.79 2.26 9.49
CA VAL A 355 -0.35 2.26 10.42
C VAL A 355 -1.66 2.20 9.62
N VAL A 356 -2.04 1.00 9.17
CA VAL A 356 -3.45 0.51 9.13
C VAL A 356 -3.42 -1.00 8.97
#